data_7b4654ba91f273553ec4a5e0cfa894c5
#
_entry.id   7b4654ba91f273553ec4a5e0cfa894c5
#
_cell.length_a   1.000
_cell.length_b   1.000
_cell.length_c   1.000
_cell.angle_alpha   90.00
_cell.angle_beta   90.00
_cell.angle_gamma   90.00
#
_symmetry.space_group_name_H-M   'P 1'
#
loop_
_entity.id
_entity.type
_entity.pdbx_description
1 polymer ?
#
loop_
_entity_poly.entity_id
_entity_poly.type
_entity_poly.pdbx_seq_one_letter_code
_entity_poly.pdbx_strand_id
1 'polypeptide(L)'
;MSRKFDSTIAVIGIDIGKNSFHVVGHDERGAIVLRQKWSRGQVETRFANLPPCLVGMEACIGAHHLSRKLNSLGHDARLMPAKYVRPYSKGQKNDFRDAEAITEAVQRPTMKFVATKTADQLDLQALHRVRERLVSQRTGIINQIRAFLLERGIAVRQELRFLRGELPRILATPPEVLSPRMVRRYWADHLQRNGRRDRRRGCVQQGP
;
A
#
# COMPACT_ATOMS: atom_id res chain seq x y z
N MET A 1 27.70 -22.90 16.02
CA MET A 1 28.15 -23.85 14.97
C MET A 1 27.51 -23.43 13.65
N SER A 2 28.33 -22.85 12.76
CA SER A 2 27.90 -22.45 11.41
C SER A 2 27.82 -23.71 10.55
N ARG A 3 26.60 -24.13 10.16
CA ARG A 3 26.47 -25.19 9.15
C ARG A 3 27.00 -24.62 7.84
N LYS A 4 28.12 -25.10 7.33
CA LYS A 4 28.54 -24.92 5.95
C LYS A 4 27.43 -25.50 5.08
N PHE A 5 26.82 -24.67 4.22
CA PHE A 5 25.93 -25.14 3.19
C PHE A 5 26.82 -25.80 2.11
N ASP A 6 26.77 -27.13 2.03
CA ASP A 6 27.55 -27.91 1.04
C ASP A 6 26.99 -27.84 -0.39
N SER A 7 25.80 -27.23 -0.56
CA SER A 7 25.18 -27.00 -1.85
C SER A 7 24.98 -25.49 -2.09
N THR A 8 25.38 -25.02 -3.27
CA THR A 8 25.23 -23.62 -3.67
C THR A 8 23.74 -23.31 -3.86
N ILE A 9 23.25 -22.31 -3.16
CA ILE A 9 21.86 -21.83 -3.34
C ILE A 9 21.76 -21.10 -4.68
N ALA A 10 20.93 -21.61 -5.58
CA ALA A 10 20.70 -21.01 -6.90
C ALA A 10 19.58 -19.96 -6.87
N VAL A 11 18.50 -20.24 -6.15
CA VAL A 11 17.32 -19.37 -6.07
C VAL A 11 16.73 -19.35 -4.68
N ILE A 12 16.23 -18.18 -4.25
CA ILE A 12 15.56 -17.98 -2.98
C ILE A 12 14.19 -17.35 -3.23
N GLY A 13 13.14 -17.89 -2.62
CA GLY A 13 11.83 -17.25 -2.50
C GLY A 13 11.63 -16.70 -1.10
N ILE A 14 11.11 -15.49 -1.01
CA ILE A 14 10.82 -14.81 0.25
C ILE A 14 9.34 -14.45 0.32
N ASP A 15 8.64 -15.03 1.30
CA ASP A 15 7.35 -14.51 1.73
C ASP A 15 7.58 -13.43 2.79
N ILE A 16 7.12 -12.20 2.49
CA ILE A 16 7.36 -11.00 3.29
C ILE A 16 6.24 -10.81 4.29
N GLY A 17 6.46 -11.20 5.53
CA GLY A 17 5.59 -10.87 6.65
C GLY A 17 5.92 -9.51 7.29
N LYS A 18 5.05 -9.06 8.19
CA LYS A 18 5.21 -7.77 8.90
C LYS A 18 6.49 -7.72 9.73
N ASN A 19 6.78 -8.75 10.51
CA ASN A 19 7.90 -8.80 11.46
C ASN A 19 8.92 -9.89 11.13
N SER A 20 8.55 -10.85 10.31
CA SER A 20 9.38 -12.00 9.92
C SER A 20 9.19 -12.35 8.47
N PHE A 21 10.18 -13.01 7.92
CA PHE A 21 10.22 -13.49 6.55
C PHE A 21 10.34 -15.01 6.56
N HIS A 22 9.53 -15.67 5.73
CA HIS A 22 9.74 -17.09 5.46
C HIS A 22 10.56 -17.22 4.19
N VAL A 23 11.65 -17.94 4.28
CA VAL A 23 12.67 -18.02 3.25
C VAL A 23 12.88 -19.48 2.88
N VAL A 24 12.73 -19.77 1.58
CA VAL A 24 13.00 -21.08 0.99
C VAL A 24 14.01 -20.91 -0.12
N GLY A 25 15.09 -21.69 -0.09
CA GLY A 25 16.13 -21.69 -1.11
C GLY A 25 16.25 -23.05 -1.75
N HIS A 26 16.40 -23.07 -3.07
CA HIS A 26 16.67 -24.26 -3.86
C HIS A 26 18.08 -24.22 -4.44
N ASP A 27 18.67 -25.39 -4.62
CA ASP A 27 19.87 -25.58 -5.43
C ASP A 27 19.53 -25.62 -6.94
N GLU A 28 20.54 -25.79 -7.78
CA GLU A 28 20.38 -25.92 -9.25
C GLU A 28 19.51 -27.12 -9.66
N ARG A 29 19.38 -28.13 -8.81
CA ARG A 29 18.57 -29.33 -9.06
C ARG A 29 17.14 -29.17 -8.60
N GLY A 30 16.80 -28.04 -7.94
CA GLY A 30 15.49 -27.79 -7.38
C GLY A 30 15.25 -28.41 -6.00
N ALA A 31 16.29 -28.97 -5.35
CA ALA A 31 16.18 -29.47 -3.99
C ALA A 31 16.18 -28.33 -2.96
N ILE A 32 15.34 -28.45 -1.94
CA ILE A 32 15.28 -27.46 -0.85
C ILE A 32 16.53 -27.58 0.02
N VAL A 33 17.40 -26.57 -0.03
CA VAL A 33 18.64 -26.49 0.75
C VAL A 33 18.58 -25.46 1.88
N LEU A 34 17.61 -24.55 1.81
CA LEU A 34 17.32 -23.54 2.82
C LEU A 34 15.82 -23.50 3.10
N ARG A 35 15.42 -23.60 4.38
CA ARG A 35 14.04 -23.39 4.83
C ARG A 35 14.07 -22.81 6.23
N GLN A 36 13.94 -21.49 6.33
CA GLN A 36 14.10 -20.78 7.59
C GLN A 36 13.14 -19.60 7.72
N LYS A 37 12.82 -19.27 8.95
CA LYS A 37 12.13 -18.04 9.32
C LYS A 37 13.15 -17.07 9.88
N TRP A 38 13.23 -15.87 9.29
CA TRP A 38 14.15 -14.82 9.72
C TRP A 38 13.39 -13.62 10.27
N SER A 39 13.93 -12.97 11.28
CA SER A 39 13.42 -11.68 11.71
C SER A 39 13.81 -10.60 10.70
N ARG A 40 13.05 -9.51 10.67
CA ARG A 40 13.33 -8.40 9.75
C ARG A 40 14.76 -7.84 9.89
N GLY A 41 15.27 -7.73 11.11
CA GLY A 41 16.63 -7.25 11.36
C GLY A 41 17.76 -8.21 10.93
N GLN A 42 17.45 -9.49 10.72
CA GLN A 42 18.46 -10.49 10.31
C GLN A 42 18.62 -10.62 8.80
N VAL A 43 17.63 -10.17 8.00
CA VAL A 43 17.56 -10.45 6.57
C VAL A 43 18.77 -9.89 5.83
N GLU A 44 19.11 -8.62 6.04
CA GLU A 44 20.21 -7.97 5.36
C GLU A 44 21.57 -8.65 5.68
N THR A 45 21.83 -8.90 6.96
CA THR A 45 23.07 -9.56 7.39
C THR A 45 23.19 -10.98 6.84
N ARG A 46 22.07 -11.72 6.77
CA ARG A 46 22.10 -13.08 6.24
C ARG A 46 22.33 -13.10 4.74
N PHE A 47 21.69 -12.21 3.98
CA PHE A 47 21.92 -12.07 2.54
C PHE A 47 23.34 -11.57 2.23
N ALA A 48 23.90 -10.66 3.01
CA ALA A 48 25.28 -10.22 2.85
C ALA A 48 26.32 -11.34 2.99
N ASN A 49 25.95 -12.44 3.69
CA ASN A 49 26.82 -13.61 3.88
C ASN A 49 26.47 -14.78 2.91
N LEU A 50 25.54 -14.59 1.99
CA LEU A 50 25.21 -15.56 0.94
C LEU A 50 25.88 -15.16 -0.37
N PRO A 51 26.28 -16.14 -1.21
CA PRO A 51 26.71 -15.82 -2.56
C PRO A 51 25.57 -15.21 -3.36
N PRO A 52 25.86 -14.36 -4.37
CA PRO A 52 24.86 -13.80 -5.27
C PRO A 52 23.95 -14.88 -5.84
N CYS A 53 22.66 -14.71 -5.76
CA CYS A 53 21.65 -15.64 -6.26
C CYS A 53 20.40 -14.91 -6.75
N LEU A 54 19.54 -15.64 -7.48
CA LEU A 54 18.21 -15.13 -7.85
C LEU A 54 17.30 -15.10 -6.62
N VAL A 55 16.63 -13.96 -6.38
CA VAL A 55 15.70 -13.81 -5.24
C VAL A 55 14.33 -13.38 -5.73
N GLY A 56 13.32 -14.21 -5.51
CA GLY A 56 11.91 -13.90 -5.80
C GLY A 56 11.18 -13.36 -4.59
N MET A 57 10.28 -12.39 -4.82
CA MET A 57 9.38 -11.85 -3.81
C MET A 57 8.06 -11.43 -4.44
N GLU A 58 6.96 -11.47 -3.69
CA GLU A 58 5.74 -10.80 -4.09
C GLU A 58 5.86 -9.28 -3.96
N ALA A 59 5.26 -8.55 -4.93
CA ALA A 59 5.20 -7.08 -4.92
C ALA A 59 4.17 -6.60 -3.88
N CYS A 60 4.58 -6.58 -2.62
CA CYS A 60 3.79 -6.14 -1.47
C CYS A 60 4.41 -4.92 -0.77
N ILE A 61 3.82 -4.52 0.37
CA ILE A 61 4.37 -3.43 1.20
C ILE A 61 5.73 -3.86 1.77
N GLY A 62 6.75 -3.03 1.52
CA GLY A 62 8.14 -3.29 1.93
C GLY A 62 8.99 -4.06 0.89
N ALA A 63 8.37 -4.70 -0.10
CA ALA A 63 9.10 -5.49 -1.11
C ALA A 63 10.06 -4.62 -1.95
N HIS A 64 9.66 -3.42 -2.34
CA HIS A 64 10.53 -2.52 -3.11
C HIS A 64 11.77 -2.07 -2.33
N HIS A 65 11.63 -1.83 -1.01
CA HIS A 65 12.78 -1.51 -0.16
C HIS A 65 13.75 -2.70 -0.10
N LEU A 66 13.21 -3.89 0.19
CA LEU A 66 14.01 -5.11 0.28
C LEU A 66 14.70 -5.44 -1.06
N SER A 67 13.98 -5.32 -2.17
CA SER A 67 14.54 -5.54 -3.51
C SER A 67 15.73 -4.62 -3.79
N ARG A 68 15.63 -3.30 -3.50
CA ARG A 68 16.77 -2.39 -3.66
C ARG A 68 17.95 -2.79 -2.79
N LYS A 69 17.68 -3.23 -1.55
CA LYS A 69 18.73 -3.65 -0.63
C LYS A 69 19.43 -4.93 -1.08
N LEU A 70 18.68 -5.93 -1.53
CA LEU A 70 19.23 -7.18 -2.05
C LEU A 70 20.05 -6.96 -3.33
N ASN A 71 19.55 -6.10 -4.24
CA ASN A 71 20.31 -5.72 -5.43
C ASN A 71 21.63 -5.01 -5.06
N SER A 72 21.65 -4.16 -4.02
CA SER A 72 22.89 -3.52 -3.56
C SER A 72 23.87 -4.49 -2.91
N LEU A 73 23.41 -5.68 -2.49
CA LEU A 73 24.25 -6.78 -1.99
C LEU A 73 24.70 -7.74 -3.11
N GLY A 74 24.34 -7.47 -4.38
CA GLY A 74 24.74 -8.26 -5.53
C GLY A 74 23.78 -9.39 -5.93
N HIS A 75 22.64 -9.56 -5.25
CA HIS A 75 21.63 -10.53 -5.64
C HIS A 75 20.76 -10.01 -6.79
N ASP A 76 20.19 -10.91 -7.61
CA ASP A 76 19.17 -10.58 -8.62
C ASP A 76 17.78 -10.64 -7.96
N ALA A 77 17.33 -9.54 -7.36
CA ALA A 77 16.07 -9.47 -6.64
C ALA A 77 14.91 -9.05 -7.55
N ARG A 78 13.95 -9.94 -7.76
CA ARG A 78 12.80 -9.76 -8.66
C ARG A 78 11.48 -9.74 -7.92
N LEU A 79 10.63 -8.79 -8.29
CA LEU A 79 9.29 -8.65 -7.74
C LEU A 79 8.23 -9.21 -8.69
N MET A 80 7.30 -10.00 -8.16
CA MET A 80 6.21 -10.61 -8.94
C MET A 80 4.84 -10.15 -8.42
N PRO A 81 3.86 -9.89 -9.29
CA PRO A 81 2.48 -9.68 -8.85
C PRO A 81 1.92 -10.96 -8.20
N ALA A 82 1.25 -10.82 -7.06
CA ALA A 82 0.66 -11.94 -6.33
C ALA A 82 -0.23 -12.86 -7.19
N LYS A 83 -0.95 -12.29 -8.16
CA LYS A 83 -1.80 -13.06 -9.09
C LYS A 83 -1.05 -14.08 -9.92
N TYR A 84 0.26 -13.87 -10.17
CA TYR A 84 1.09 -14.81 -10.95
C TYR A 84 1.82 -15.83 -10.05
N VAL A 85 1.88 -15.60 -8.76
CA VAL A 85 2.45 -16.54 -7.78
C VAL A 85 1.39 -17.56 -7.32
N ARG A 86 0.15 -17.12 -7.14
CA ARG A 86 -0.97 -17.96 -6.70
C ARG A 86 -1.09 -19.35 -7.36
N PRO A 87 -0.91 -19.52 -8.69
CA PRO A 87 -1.01 -20.83 -9.33
C PRO A 87 0.01 -21.85 -8.83
N TYR A 88 1.10 -21.42 -8.22
CA TYR A 88 2.16 -22.28 -7.69
C TYR A 88 1.97 -22.63 -6.22
N SER A 89 1.04 -22.00 -5.52
CA SER A 89 0.73 -22.31 -4.12
C SER A 89 -0.04 -23.63 -4.02
N LYS A 90 0.51 -24.59 -3.26
CA LYS A 90 -0.04 -25.95 -3.12
C LYS A 90 -0.71 -26.12 -1.76
N GLY A 91 -2.02 -26.40 -1.76
CA GLY A 91 -2.77 -26.77 -0.55
C GLY A 91 -3.16 -25.60 0.36
N GLN A 92 -3.36 -25.90 1.66
CA GLN A 92 -3.77 -24.88 2.63
C GLN A 92 -2.68 -23.83 2.84
N LYS A 93 -3.10 -22.57 3.12
CA LYS A 93 -2.21 -21.43 3.34
C LYS A 93 -1.19 -21.72 4.43
N ASN A 94 0.09 -21.59 4.06
CA ASN A 94 1.22 -21.72 4.96
C ASN A 94 2.36 -20.89 4.42
N ASP A 95 2.90 -19.99 5.24
CA ASP A 95 3.91 -19.00 4.84
C ASP A 95 5.17 -19.64 4.20
N PHE A 96 5.56 -20.85 4.60
CA PHE A 96 6.66 -21.56 3.93
C PHE A 96 6.26 -22.12 2.56
N ARG A 97 5.00 -22.53 2.38
CA ARG A 97 4.51 -22.95 1.05
C ARG A 97 4.37 -21.77 0.12
N ASP A 98 4.03 -20.59 0.66
CA ASP A 98 3.98 -19.36 -0.11
C ASP A 98 5.40 -18.94 -0.55
N ALA A 99 6.41 -19.04 0.33
CA ALA A 99 7.81 -18.85 -0.03
C ALA A 99 8.32 -19.86 -1.07
N GLU A 100 7.90 -21.13 -0.98
CA GLU A 100 8.23 -22.19 -1.95
C GLU A 100 7.58 -21.91 -3.31
N ALA A 101 6.31 -21.50 -3.34
CA ALA A 101 5.61 -21.07 -4.55
C ALA A 101 6.31 -19.88 -5.22
N ILE A 102 6.78 -18.91 -4.44
CA ILE A 102 7.58 -17.77 -4.92
C ILE A 102 8.90 -18.25 -5.54
N THR A 103 9.58 -19.21 -4.88
CA THR A 103 10.84 -19.80 -5.40
C THR A 103 10.63 -20.47 -6.74
N GLU A 104 9.52 -21.19 -6.91
CA GLU A 104 9.17 -21.85 -8.17
C GLU A 104 8.78 -20.81 -9.24
N ALA A 105 7.94 -19.86 -8.88
CA ALA A 105 7.40 -18.85 -9.79
C ALA A 105 8.49 -17.96 -10.42
N VAL A 106 9.48 -17.52 -9.62
CA VAL A 106 10.53 -16.58 -10.08
C VAL A 106 11.43 -17.17 -11.18
N GLN A 107 11.52 -18.48 -11.26
CA GLN A 107 12.34 -19.20 -12.27
C GLN A 107 11.64 -19.36 -13.61
N ARG A 108 10.35 -19.04 -13.72
CA ARG A 108 9.59 -19.28 -14.95
C ARG A 108 9.96 -18.26 -16.04
N PRO A 109 10.30 -18.73 -17.27
CA PRO A 109 10.71 -17.85 -18.37
C PRO A 109 9.64 -16.83 -18.77
N THR A 110 8.35 -17.21 -18.59
CA THR A 110 7.20 -16.36 -18.94
C THR A 110 6.72 -15.46 -17.81
N MET A 111 7.43 -15.44 -16.66
CA MET A 111 7.05 -14.63 -15.51
C MET A 111 7.17 -13.13 -15.83
N LYS A 112 6.12 -12.39 -15.50
CA LYS A 112 6.13 -10.92 -15.62
C LYS A 112 6.53 -10.30 -14.28
N PHE A 113 7.63 -9.57 -14.30
CA PHE A 113 8.16 -8.90 -13.12
C PHE A 113 7.65 -7.47 -13.00
N VAL A 114 7.59 -6.99 -11.76
CA VAL A 114 7.31 -5.60 -11.44
C VAL A 114 8.64 -4.87 -11.26
N ALA A 115 8.82 -3.75 -11.95
CA ALA A 115 10.01 -2.93 -11.77
C ALA A 115 10.15 -2.45 -10.31
N THR A 116 11.35 -2.57 -9.77
CA THR A 116 11.65 -2.06 -8.42
C THR A 116 11.61 -0.55 -8.42
N LYS A 117 10.69 0.02 -7.64
CA LYS A 117 10.54 1.48 -7.51
C LYS A 117 11.66 2.09 -6.69
N THR A 118 12.09 3.29 -7.10
CA THR A 118 12.98 4.13 -6.30
C THR A 118 12.30 4.65 -5.04
N ALA A 119 13.07 5.24 -4.11
CA ALA A 119 12.51 5.89 -2.92
C ALA A 119 11.57 7.02 -3.33
N ASP A 120 12.00 7.90 -4.25
CA ASP A 120 11.22 9.05 -4.72
C ASP A 120 9.90 8.62 -5.39
N GLN A 121 9.92 7.54 -6.17
CA GLN A 121 8.69 6.97 -6.75
C GLN A 121 7.72 6.46 -5.69
N LEU A 122 8.21 5.91 -4.60
CA LEU A 122 7.37 5.46 -3.48
C LEU A 122 6.82 6.64 -2.69
N ASP A 123 7.61 7.70 -2.50
CA ASP A 123 7.16 8.94 -1.84
C ASP A 123 6.05 9.61 -2.64
N LEU A 124 6.24 9.74 -3.96
CA LEU A 124 5.19 10.25 -4.84
C LEU A 124 3.92 9.39 -4.80
N GLN A 125 4.06 8.07 -4.82
CA GLN A 125 2.93 7.15 -4.67
C GLN A 125 2.22 7.33 -3.32
N ALA A 126 2.96 7.51 -2.23
CA ALA A 126 2.39 7.76 -0.91
C ALA A 126 1.59 9.06 -0.87
N LEU A 127 2.13 10.16 -1.46
CA LEU A 127 1.43 11.43 -1.57
C LEU A 127 0.11 11.30 -2.37
N HIS A 128 0.14 10.58 -3.49
CA HIS A 128 -1.08 10.31 -4.26
C HIS A 128 -2.12 9.53 -3.45
N ARG A 129 -1.73 8.49 -2.71
CA ARG A 129 -2.64 7.72 -1.85
C ARG A 129 -3.23 8.56 -0.72
N VAL A 130 -2.43 9.43 -0.10
CA VAL A 130 -2.93 10.37 0.91
C VAL A 130 -3.94 11.34 0.30
N ARG A 131 -3.64 11.90 -0.88
CA ARG A 131 -4.56 12.77 -1.60
C ARG A 131 -5.88 12.08 -1.93
N GLU A 132 -5.82 10.89 -2.51
CA GLU A 132 -7.02 10.08 -2.83
C GLU A 132 -7.87 9.81 -1.60
N ARG A 133 -7.25 9.43 -0.49
CA ARG A 133 -7.93 9.23 0.78
C ARG A 133 -8.65 10.48 1.26
N LEU A 134 -7.99 11.64 1.23
CA LEU A 134 -8.58 12.91 1.63
C LEU A 134 -9.74 13.34 0.71
N VAL A 135 -9.61 13.13 -0.61
CA VAL A 135 -10.67 13.41 -1.58
C VAL A 135 -11.87 12.51 -1.33
N SER A 136 -11.65 11.21 -1.12
CA SER A 136 -12.71 10.24 -0.82
C SER A 136 -13.44 10.58 0.48
N GLN A 137 -12.71 10.91 1.54
CA GLN A 137 -13.31 11.32 2.80
C GLN A 137 -14.15 12.59 2.65
N ARG A 138 -13.64 13.60 1.94
CA ARG A 138 -14.39 14.83 1.66
C ARG A 138 -15.71 14.53 0.92
N THR A 139 -15.64 13.71 -0.12
CA THR A 139 -16.83 13.32 -0.90
C THR A 139 -17.84 12.57 -0.04
N GLY A 140 -17.35 11.65 0.80
CA GLY A 140 -18.22 10.91 1.74
C GLY A 140 -18.95 11.85 2.71
N ILE A 141 -18.25 12.82 3.29
CA ILE A 141 -18.85 13.82 4.19
C ILE A 141 -19.91 14.66 3.47
N ILE A 142 -19.61 15.13 2.24
CA ILE A 142 -20.57 15.91 1.44
C ILE A 142 -21.84 15.10 1.15
N ASN A 143 -21.68 13.84 0.76
CA ASN A 143 -22.80 12.96 0.49
C ASN A 143 -23.62 12.68 1.75
N GLN A 144 -22.98 12.48 2.88
CA GLN A 144 -23.66 12.29 4.17
C GLN A 144 -24.47 13.54 4.57
N ILE A 145 -23.89 14.74 4.43
CA ILE A 145 -24.61 16.00 4.68
C ILE A 145 -25.84 16.12 3.79
N ARG A 146 -25.69 15.84 2.49
CA ARG A 146 -26.79 15.90 1.54
C ARG A 146 -27.91 14.90 1.87
N ALA A 147 -27.57 13.69 2.30
CA ALA A 147 -28.53 12.69 2.74
C ALA A 147 -29.31 13.19 3.97
N PHE A 148 -28.64 13.72 4.98
CA PHE A 148 -29.31 14.28 6.17
C PHE A 148 -30.22 15.46 5.86
N LEU A 149 -29.84 16.30 4.88
CA LEU A 149 -30.69 17.41 4.43
C LEU A 149 -31.93 16.89 3.71
N LEU A 150 -31.77 15.87 2.87
CA LEU A 150 -32.89 15.28 2.13
C LEU A 150 -33.91 14.66 3.07
N GLU A 151 -33.50 14.02 4.17
CA GLU A 151 -34.42 13.54 5.23
C GLU A 151 -35.22 14.67 5.92
N ARG A 152 -34.79 15.91 5.72
CA ARG A 152 -35.51 17.13 6.20
C ARG A 152 -36.19 17.89 5.08
N GLY A 153 -36.39 17.26 3.92
CA GLY A 153 -37.05 17.88 2.76
C GLY A 153 -36.19 18.91 2.01
N ILE A 154 -34.86 19.04 2.37
CA ILE A 154 -33.97 19.98 1.74
C ILE A 154 -33.12 19.25 0.71
N ALA A 155 -33.48 19.33 -0.57
CA ALA A 155 -32.70 18.75 -1.67
C ALA A 155 -31.58 19.70 -2.10
N VAL A 156 -30.31 19.19 -2.13
CA VAL A 156 -29.16 19.92 -2.63
C VAL A 156 -28.52 19.15 -3.78
N ARG A 157 -28.20 19.84 -4.89
CA ARG A 157 -27.52 19.24 -6.05
C ARG A 157 -26.19 18.59 -5.65
N GLN A 158 -25.78 17.64 -6.46
CA GLN A 158 -24.48 16.98 -6.35
C GLN A 158 -23.35 18.02 -6.52
N GLU A 159 -22.19 17.78 -5.93
CA GLU A 159 -20.98 18.60 -5.85
C GLU A 159 -20.97 19.65 -4.71
N LEU A 160 -19.74 19.86 -4.21
CA LEU A 160 -19.48 20.77 -3.09
C LEU A 160 -19.88 22.22 -3.36
N ARG A 161 -19.74 22.70 -4.61
CA ARG A 161 -20.07 24.08 -4.97
C ARG A 161 -21.54 24.40 -4.71
N PHE A 162 -22.45 23.48 -5.03
CA PHE A 162 -23.88 23.68 -4.80
C PHE A 162 -24.23 23.64 -3.31
N LEU A 163 -23.63 22.71 -2.56
CA LEU A 163 -23.80 22.69 -1.12
C LEU A 163 -23.32 24.00 -0.47
N ARG A 164 -22.20 24.55 -0.91
CA ARG A 164 -21.67 25.84 -0.42
C ARG A 164 -22.58 27.02 -0.78
N GLY A 165 -23.13 27.03 -2.00
CA GLY A 165 -24.06 28.07 -2.44
C GLY A 165 -25.37 28.07 -1.66
N GLU A 166 -25.91 26.90 -1.35
CA GLU A 166 -27.12 26.74 -0.55
C GLU A 166 -26.92 26.90 0.95
N LEU A 167 -25.68 26.90 1.43
CA LEU A 167 -25.37 26.92 2.86
C LEU A 167 -26.01 28.09 3.62
N PRO A 168 -25.99 29.37 3.16
CA PRO A 168 -26.65 30.47 3.85
C PRO A 168 -28.16 30.22 4.04
N ARG A 169 -28.85 29.72 3.01
CA ARG A 169 -30.27 29.37 3.06
C ARG A 169 -30.56 28.24 4.05
N ILE A 170 -29.70 27.21 4.03
CA ILE A 170 -29.81 26.06 4.94
C ILE A 170 -29.61 26.48 6.40
N LEU A 171 -28.66 27.37 6.67
CA LEU A 171 -28.38 27.87 8.03
C LEU A 171 -29.49 28.79 8.56
N ALA A 172 -30.25 29.43 7.68
CA ALA A 172 -31.41 30.25 8.02
C ALA A 172 -32.71 29.43 8.21
N THR A 173 -32.68 28.10 7.99
CA THR A 173 -33.84 27.22 8.18
C THR A 173 -34.27 27.19 9.64
N PRO A 174 -35.61 27.24 9.94
CA PRO A 174 -36.12 27.23 11.29
C PRO A 174 -35.64 26.04 12.13
N PRO A 175 -35.49 26.22 13.47
CA PRO A 175 -35.01 25.15 14.37
C PRO A 175 -35.88 23.90 14.40
N GLU A 176 -37.15 24.00 14.03
CA GLU A 176 -38.11 22.89 13.93
C GLU A 176 -37.72 21.92 12.83
N VAL A 177 -37.12 22.43 11.75
CA VAL A 177 -36.68 21.63 10.61
C VAL A 177 -35.23 21.15 10.80
N LEU A 178 -34.33 22.05 11.25
CA LEU A 178 -32.93 21.76 11.49
C LEU A 178 -32.52 22.14 12.93
N SER A 179 -32.32 21.14 13.79
CA SER A 179 -31.92 21.40 15.16
C SER A 179 -30.58 22.15 15.25
N PRO A 180 -30.42 23.11 16.17
CA PRO A 180 -29.18 23.86 16.36
C PRO A 180 -27.94 22.99 16.63
N ARG A 181 -28.14 21.78 17.18
CA ARG A 181 -27.06 20.79 17.38
C ARG A 181 -26.50 20.27 16.06
N MET A 182 -27.37 19.98 15.09
CA MET A 182 -26.95 19.51 13.75
C MET A 182 -26.21 20.61 12.99
N VAL A 183 -26.70 21.86 13.05
CA VAL A 183 -26.15 22.99 12.32
C VAL A 183 -24.79 23.42 12.87
N ARG A 184 -24.63 23.57 14.19
CA ARG A 184 -23.40 24.11 14.79
C ARG A 184 -22.26 23.12 14.89
N ARG A 185 -22.53 21.86 15.21
CA ARG A 185 -21.48 20.90 15.58
C ARG A 185 -20.95 20.08 14.38
N TYR A 186 -21.79 19.81 13.40
CA TYR A 186 -21.39 18.99 12.26
C TYR A 186 -20.99 19.82 11.03
N TRP A 187 -21.57 20.98 10.81
CA TRP A 187 -21.48 21.69 9.54
C TRP A 187 -20.51 22.87 9.57
N ALA A 188 -20.55 23.68 10.58
CA ALA A 188 -19.62 24.80 10.70
C ALA A 188 -18.17 24.32 10.80
N ASP A 189 -17.90 23.30 11.61
CA ASP A 189 -16.54 22.74 11.76
C ASP A 189 -16.01 22.03 10.52
N HIS A 190 -16.83 21.22 9.85
CA HIS A 190 -16.37 20.46 8.68
C HIS A 190 -16.26 21.31 7.41
N LEU A 191 -17.19 22.25 7.17
CA LEU A 191 -17.15 23.13 6.00
C LEU A 191 -16.12 24.27 6.17
N GLN A 192 -15.95 24.81 7.36
CA GLN A 192 -14.91 25.83 7.61
C GLN A 192 -13.49 25.25 7.55
N ARG A 193 -13.25 24.08 8.11
CA ARG A 193 -11.92 23.43 8.02
C ARG A 193 -11.53 23.10 6.58
N ASN A 194 -12.47 22.69 5.75
CA ASN A 194 -12.22 22.42 4.32
C ASN A 194 -12.11 23.71 3.48
N GLY A 195 -12.82 24.79 3.84
CA GLY A 195 -12.74 26.08 3.16
C GLY A 195 -11.42 26.83 3.40
N ARG A 196 -10.82 26.70 4.57
CA ARG A 196 -9.50 27.29 4.88
C ARG A 196 -8.35 26.61 4.15
N ARG A 197 -8.47 25.30 3.84
CA ARG A 197 -7.45 24.58 3.06
C ARG A 197 -7.44 24.95 1.57
N ASP A 198 -8.59 25.27 0.98
CA ASP A 198 -8.67 25.70 -0.42
C ASP A 198 -8.09 27.13 -0.65
N ARG A 199 -8.29 28.04 0.32
CA ARG A 199 -7.71 29.41 0.24
C ARG A 199 -6.17 29.42 0.31
N ARG A 200 -5.57 28.47 1.03
CA ARG A 200 -4.09 28.35 1.08
C ARG A 200 -3.48 27.78 -0.20
N ARG A 201 -4.26 27.06 -1.03
CA ARG A 201 -3.78 26.56 -2.34
C ARG A 201 -3.78 27.63 -3.44
N GLY A 202 -4.63 28.66 -3.34
CA GLY A 202 -4.65 29.78 -4.28
C GLY A 202 -3.47 30.75 -4.11
N CYS A 203 -2.77 30.71 -2.96
CA CYS A 203 -1.68 31.62 -2.65
C CYS A 203 -0.28 31.12 -3.04
N VAL A 204 -0.16 29.86 -3.50
CA VAL A 204 1.15 29.25 -3.85
C VAL A 204 1.45 29.36 -5.36
N GLN A 205 0.54 29.89 -6.17
CA GLN A 205 0.75 30.07 -7.63
C GLN A 205 1.12 31.50 -8.05
N GLN A 206 1.51 32.37 -7.14
CA GLN A 206 2.06 33.70 -7.45
C GLN A 206 3.40 33.87 -6.71
N GLY A 207 4.43 33.33 -7.26
CA GLY A 207 5.82 33.65 -6.96
C GLY A 207 6.59 33.77 -8.29
N PRO A 208 7.57 34.68 -8.37
CA PRO A 208 8.13 35.25 -9.59
C PRO A 208 8.83 34.22 -10.45
#